data_0b23beb2774ec5cb0e59d511dd0d94e5
#
_entry.id   0b23beb2774ec5cb0e59d511dd0d94e5
#
_cell.length_a   1.000
_cell.length_b   1.000
_cell.length_c   1.000
_cell.angle_alpha   90.00
_cell.angle_beta   90.00
_cell.angle_gamma   90.00
#
_symmetry.space_group_name_H-M   'P 1'
#
loop_
_entity.id
_entity.type
_entity.pdbx_description
1 polymer ?
#
loop_
_entity_poly.entity_id
_entity_poly.type
_entity_poly.pdbx_seq_one_letter_code
_entity_poly.pdbx_strand_id
1 'polypeptide(L)'
;VDVGTLAPTVDDYLSSAATLQLVLSTELAAVASGAWSANDADALLVAAGKAMDRYRSLRALLAEYVPDVSTALAPSREKIARHVARLDTQRWYERVATTYVITGFTRDFWHLLAEGLPAEVRVRVRDILADQGDEDIIQGVLQRFLDVDARYLSTMSLWSRRLVGDVMLICREGIAPEASAAKDVENRLEPVFTDVLAHHTRRLDRLGLT
;
A
#
# COMPACT_ATOMS: atom_id res chain seq x y z
N VAL A 1 2.68 -20.92 5.05
CA VAL A 1 2.60 -20.58 3.60
C VAL A 1 4.03 -20.41 3.11
N ASP A 2 4.41 -21.14 2.06
CA ASP A 2 5.72 -20.94 1.42
C ASP A 2 5.65 -19.73 0.47
N VAL A 3 5.88 -18.56 1.05
CA VAL A 3 5.88 -17.27 0.31
C VAL A 3 7.18 -17.10 -0.50
N GLY A 4 8.22 -17.89 -0.18
CA GLY A 4 9.53 -17.78 -0.81
C GLY A 4 9.50 -17.92 -2.32
N THR A 5 8.60 -18.75 -2.84
CA THR A 5 8.44 -18.97 -4.28
C THR A 5 7.61 -17.90 -5.00
N LEU A 6 7.01 -16.97 -4.27
CA LEU A 6 6.26 -15.82 -4.82
C LEU A 6 7.11 -14.55 -4.87
N ALA A 7 8.17 -14.48 -4.06
CA ALA A 7 9.02 -13.31 -3.98
C ALA A 7 9.76 -13.06 -5.30
N PRO A 8 9.75 -11.83 -5.81
CA PRO A 8 10.53 -11.46 -6.98
C PRO A 8 12.02 -11.34 -6.62
N THR A 9 12.85 -10.99 -7.59
CA THR A 9 14.24 -10.62 -7.32
C THR A 9 14.32 -9.44 -6.35
N VAL A 10 15.46 -9.25 -5.71
CA VAL A 10 15.65 -8.16 -4.74
C VAL A 10 15.40 -6.79 -5.35
N ASP A 11 15.90 -6.57 -6.54
CA ASP A 11 15.77 -5.31 -7.28
C ASP A 11 14.32 -5.04 -7.71
N ASP A 12 13.60 -6.05 -8.19
CA ASP A 12 12.17 -5.95 -8.54
C ASP A 12 11.31 -5.67 -7.30
N TYR A 13 11.59 -6.37 -6.18
CA TYR A 13 10.91 -6.11 -4.92
C TYR A 13 11.11 -4.67 -4.46
N LEU A 14 12.37 -4.22 -4.38
CA LEU A 14 12.71 -2.89 -3.91
C LEU A 14 12.16 -1.80 -4.83
N SER A 15 12.20 -2.02 -6.16
CA SER A 15 11.65 -1.10 -7.15
C SER A 15 10.14 -0.93 -6.97
N SER A 16 9.42 -2.02 -6.80
CA SER A 16 7.96 -1.99 -6.65
C SER A 16 7.55 -1.40 -5.30
N ALA A 17 8.20 -1.82 -4.20
CA ALA A 17 7.94 -1.30 -2.87
C ALA A 17 8.25 0.21 -2.77
N ALA A 18 9.39 0.66 -3.33
CA ALA A 18 9.74 2.08 -3.37
C ALA A 18 8.73 2.88 -4.19
N THR A 19 8.37 2.40 -5.38
CA THR A 19 7.38 3.07 -6.23
C THR A 19 6.05 3.25 -5.52
N LEU A 20 5.59 2.22 -4.82
CA LEU A 20 4.34 2.30 -4.05
C LEU A 20 4.41 3.39 -2.97
N GLN A 21 5.52 3.47 -2.21
CA GLN A 21 5.68 4.51 -1.19
C GLN A 21 5.71 5.92 -1.80
N LEU A 22 6.30 6.10 -2.98
CA LEU A 22 6.25 7.37 -3.71
C LEU A 22 4.82 7.74 -4.11
N VAL A 23 4.06 6.78 -4.62
CA VAL A 23 2.64 6.99 -4.99
C VAL A 23 1.81 7.35 -3.76
N LEU A 24 1.95 6.62 -2.66
CA LEU A 24 1.25 6.91 -1.40
C LEU A 24 1.59 8.31 -0.88
N SER A 25 2.85 8.71 -0.90
CA SER A 25 3.27 10.06 -0.50
C SER A 25 2.60 11.14 -1.35
N THR A 26 2.57 10.96 -2.67
CA THR A 26 1.96 11.92 -3.61
C THR A 26 0.44 12.01 -3.42
N GLU A 27 -0.23 10.86 -3.29
CA GLU A 27 -1.68 10.83 -3.08
C GLU A 27 -2.09 11.44 -1.74
N LEU A 28 -1.37 11.15 -0.66
CA LEU A 28 -1.62 11.75 0.66
C LEU A 28 -1.45 13.27 0.64
N ALA A 29 -0.40 13.78 -0.03
CA ALA A 29 -0.20 15.22 -0.19
C ALA A 29 -1.32 15.86 -1.03
N ALA A 30 -1.77 15.19 -2.09
CA ALA A 30 -2.89 15.66 -2.91
C ALA A 30 -4.21 15.67 -2.14
N VAL A 31 -4.46 14.64 -1.31
CA VAL A 31 -5.66 14.55 -0.46
C VAL A 31 -5.63 15.60 0.64
N ALA A 32 -4.46 15.91 1.20
CA ALA A 32 -4.29 16.96 2.20
C ALA A 32 -4.78 18.33 1.72
N SER A 33 -4.59 18.65 0.43
CA SER A 33 -5.04 19.92 -0.14
C SER A 33 -6.57 20.14 -0.14
N GLY A 34 -7.35 19.06 -0.06
CA GLY A 34 -8.82 19.09 0.01
C GLY A 34 -9.39 18.83 1.40
N ALA A 35 -8.55 18.78 2.44
CA ALA A 35 -8.98 18.49 3.80
C ALA A 35 -9.93 19.56 4.37
N TRP A 36 -10.89 19.14 5.18
CA TRP A 36 -11.91 20.02 5.75
C TRP A 36 -11.39 20.91 6.89
N SER A 37 -10.27 20.52 7.49
CA SER A 37 -9.62 21.32 8.52
C SER A 37 -8.11 21.41 8.29
N ALA A 38 -7.50 22.47 8.79
CA ALA A 38 -6.05 22.62 8.76
C ALA A 38 -5.35 21.48 9.52
N ASN A 39 -5.93 21.03 10.64
CA ASN A 39 -5.38 19.92 11.42
C ASN A 39 -5.37 18.60 10.63
N ASP A 40 -6.43 18.32 9.84
CA ASP A 40 -6.47 17.13 8.99
C ASP A 40 -5.49 17.25 7.81
N ALA A 41 -5.36 18.44 7.24
CA ALA A 41 -4.35 18.72 6.21
C ALA A 41 -2.93 18.45 6.74
N ASP A 42 -2.59 19.02 7.89
CA ASP A 42 -1.28 18.85 8.52
C ASP A 42 -1.03 17.35 8.85
N ALA A 43 -2.02 16.65 9.39
CA ALA A 43 -1.92 15.24 9.70
C ALA A 43 -1.64 14.40 8.43
N LEU A 44 -2.36 14.63 7.34
CA LEU A 44 -2.16 13.94 6.06
C LEU A 44 -0.80 14.27 5.44
N LEU A 45 -0.29 15.50 5.58
CA LEU A 45 1.06 15.87 5.15
C LEU A 45 2.14 15.15 5.97
N VAL A 46 1.94 14.95 7.27
CA VAL A 46 2.83 14.13 8.10
C VAL A 46 2.83 12.68 7.61
N ALA A 47 1.67 12.11 7.32
CA ALA A 47 1.57 10.75 6.74
C ALA A 47 2.27 10.65 5.38
N ALA A 48 2.10 11.68 4.51
CA ALA A 48 2.82 11.78 3.24
C ALA A 48 4.34 11.81 3.42
N GLY A 49 4.83 12.55 4.43
CA GLY A 49 6.25 12.61 4.80
C GLY A 49 6.80 11.24 5.20
N LYS A 50 6.08 10.48 6.02
CA LYS A 50 6.47 9.11 6.43
C LYS A 50 6.59 8.16 5.22
N ALA A 51 5.64 8.21 4.28
CA ALA A 51 5.72 7.44 3.04
C ALA A 51 6.92 7.88 2.18
N MET A 52 7.21 9.19 2.10
CA MET A 52 8.38 9.72 1.40
C MET A 52 9.70 9.24 2.01
N ASP A 53 9.79 9.18 3.33
CA ASP A 53 11.00 8.71 4.02
C ASP A 53 11.23 7.21 3.79
N ARG A 54 10.17 6.39 3.78
CA ARG A 54 10.27 4.98 3.37
C ARG A 54 10.69 4.83 1.91
N TYR A 55 10.14 5.66 1.00
CA TYR A 55 10.59 5.70 -0.40
C TYR A 55 12.09 5.97 -0.50
N ARG A 56 12.59 6.98 0.20
CA ARG A 56 14.02 7.33 0.18
C ARG A 56 14.89 6.20 0.69
N SER A 57 14.47 5.54 1.77
CA SER A 57 15.20 4.41 2.37
C SER A 57 15.22 3.19 1.44
N LEU A 58 14.08 2.83 0.85
CA LEU A 58 14.00 1.73 -0.12
C LEU A 58 14.79 2.04 -1.39
N ARG A 59 14.75 3.28 -1.87
CA ARG A 59 15.53 3.74 -3.02
C ARG A 59 17.04 3.70 -2.75
N ALA A 60 17.46 4.06 -1.55
CA ALA A 60 18.86 3.97 -1.14
C ALA A 60 19.33 2.50 -1.06
N LEU A 61 18.48 1.62 -0.52
CA LEU A 61 18.76 0.18 -0.52
C LEU A 61 18.83 -0.40 -1.94
N LEU A 62 17.93 0.01 -2.84
CA LEU A 62 17.94 -0.42 -4.23
C LEU A 62 19.23 -0.05 -4.95
N ALA A 63 19.81 1.11 -4.64
CA ALA A 63 21.07 1.57 -5.24
C ALA A 63 22.29 0.64 -4.96
N GLU A 64 22.19 -0.26 -3.99
CA GLU A 64 23.21 -1.27 -3.69
C GLU A 64 23.11 -2.48 -4.64
N TYR A 65 22.00 -2.64 -5.36
CA TYR A 65 21.70 -3.80 -6.22
C TYR A 65 21.64 -3.47 -7.71
N VAL A 66 21.49 -2.20 -8.08
CA VAL A 66 21.36 -1.78 -9.48
C VAL A 66 22.28 -0.60 -9.80
N PRO A 67 22.85 -0.56 -11.02
CA PRO A 67 23.74 0.54 -11.41
C PRO A 67 22.97 1.86 -11.67
N ASP A 68 21.70 1.79 -12.09
CA ASP A 68 20.84 2.94 -12.36
C ASP A 68 19.45 2.72 -11.75
N VAL A 69 19.24 3.38 -10.61
CA VAL A 69 17.97 3.32 -9.88
C VAL A 69 16.81 3.89 -10.69
N SER A 70 17.04 4.91 -11.51
CA SER A 70 15.98 5.55 -12.30
C SER A 70 15.41 4.59 -13.33
N THR A 71 16.30 3.90 -14.04
CA THR A 71 15.93 2.86 -15.00
C THR A 71 15.24 1.67 -14.31
N ALA A 72 15.73 1.25 -13.15
CA ALA A 72 15.14 0.13 -12.41
C ALA A 72 13.71 0.43 -11.91
N LEU A 73 13.42 1.67 -11.53
CA LEU A 73 12.07 2.08 -11.06
C LEU A 73 11.04 2.22 -12.19
N ALA A 74 11.45 2.44 -13.44
CA ALA A 74 10.57 2.80 -14.54
C ALA A 74 9.45 1.75 -14.80
N PRO A 75 9.72 0.42 -14.87
CA PRO A 75 8.68 -0.59 -15.09
C PRO A 75 7.63 -0.62 -13.98
N SER A 76 8.07 -0.56 -12.72
CA SER A 76 7.16 -0.56 -11.56
C SER A 76 6.30 0.69 -11.51
N ARG A 77 6.85 1.85 -11.88
CA ARG A 77 6.10 3.11 -11.97
C ARG A 77 4.97 3.02 -12.99
N GLU A 78 5.25 2.49 -14.19
CA GLU A 78 4.23 2.32 -15.22
C GLU A 78 3.11 1.37 -14.80
N LYS A 79 3.48 0.23 -14.21
CA LYS A 79 2.52 -0.79 -13.73
C LYS A 79 1.62 -0.22 -12.63
N ILE A 80 2.19 0.34 -11.57
CA ILE A 80 1.43 0.87 -10.43
C ILE A 80 0.57 2.06 -10.86
N ALA A 81 1.09 2.97 -11.69
CA ALA A 81 0.32 4.11 -12.17
C ALA A 81 -0.94 3.69 -12.93
N ARG A 82 -0.89 2.62 -13.73
CA ARG A 82 -2.07 2.08 -14.45
C ARG A 82 -3.16 1.60 -13.50
N HIS A 83 -2.79 1.01 -12.37
CA HIS A 83 -3.78 0.54 -11.38
C HIS A 83 -4.33 1.70 -10.55
N VAL A 84 -3.47 2.61 -10.10
CA VAL A 84 -3.88 3.77 -9.30
C VAL A 84 -4.84 4.68 -10.09
N ALA A 85 -4.62 4.87 -11.39
CA ALA A 85 -5.52 5.65 -12.24
C ALA A 85 -6.97 5.09 -12.28
N ARG A 86 -7.17 3.79 -12.00
CA ARG A 86 -8.52 3.17 -11.90
C ARG A 86 -9.22 3.43 -10.57
N LEU A 87 -8.45 3.83 -9.55
CA LEU A 87 -8.94 4.12 -8.21
C LEU A 87 -9.34 5.59 -8.03
N ASP A 88 -9.24 6.39 -9.11
CA ASP A 88 -9.57 7.81 -9.05
C ASP A 88 -11.04 8.02 -8.70
N THR A 89 -11.28 8.95 -7.79
CA THR A 89 -12.59 9.38 -7.34
C THR A 89 -12.60 10.88 -7.08
N GLN A 90 -13.73 11.52 -7.34
CA GLN A 90 -13.88 12.97 -7.16
C GLN A 90 -14.15 13.38 -5.72
N ARG A 91 -14.53 12.43 -4.85
CA ARG A 91 -14.92 12.72 -3.47
C ARG A 91 -13.71 12.60 -2.55
N TRP A 92 -13.45 13.66 -1.83
CA TRP A 92 -12.30 13.73 -0.91
C TRP A 92 -12.24 12.54 0.07
N TYR A 93 -13.34 12.21 0.72
CA TYR A 93 -13.39 11.14 1.71
C TYR A 93 -13.16 9.74 1.10
N GLU A 94 -13.61 9.52 -0.15
CA GLU A 94 -13.32 8.28 -0.88
C GLU A 94 -11.83 8.18 -1.20
N ARG A 95 -11.17 9.30 -1.52
CA ARG A 95 -9.71 9.34 -1.72
C ARG A 95 -8.94 9.04 -0.43
N VAL A 96 -9.37 9.62 0.72
CA VAL A 96 -8.77 9.30 2.03
C VAL A 96 -8.93 7.81 2.34
N ALA A 97 -10.12 7.24 2.15
CA ALA A 97 -10.36 5.81 2.36
C ALA A 97 -9.52 4.95 1.40
N THR A 98 -9.39 5.36 0.15
CA THR A 98 -8.56 4.67 -0.84
C THR A 98 -7.10 4.62 -0.38
N THR A 99 -6.54 5.75 0.07
CA THR A 99 -5.17 5.76 0.60
C THR A 99 -5.03 4.91 1.86
N TYR A 100 -6.01 4.91 2.76
CA TYR A 100 -6.03 4.05 3.95
C TYR A 100 -5.99 2.57 3.59
N VAL A 101 -6.88 2.15 2.69
CA VAL A 101 -6.97 0.75 2.24
C VAL A 101 -5.66 0.32 1.55
N ILE A 102 -5.15 1.12 0.62
CA ILE A 102 -3.91 0.81 -0.09
C ILE A 102 -2.75 0.72 0.89
N THR A 103 -2.58 1.70 1.79
CA THR A 103 -1.49 1.74 2.75
C THR A 103 -1.45 0.48 3.60
N GLY A 104 -2.56 0.11 4.24
CA GLY A 104 -2.60 -1.05 5.12
C GLY A 104 -2.48 -2.37 4.38
N PHE A 105 -3.24 -2.54 3.28
CA PHE A 105 -3.29 -3.78 2.52
C PHE A 105 -1.95 -4.10 1.85
N THR A 106 -1.38 -3.11 1.17
CA THR A 106 -0.11 -3.32 0.46
C THR A 106 1.05 -3.51 1.44
N ARG A 107 1.06 -2.81 2.58
CA ARG A 107 2.09 -3.03 3.61
C ARG A 107 2.10 -4.47 4.11
N ASP A 108 0.93 -5.03 4.46
CA ASP A 108 0.84 -6.42 4.92
C ASP A 108 1.32 -7.38 3.84
N PHE A 109 0.90 -7.16 2.59
CA PHE A 109 1.33 -7.99 1.47
C PHE A 109 2.85 -7.94 1.26
N TRP A 110 3.45 -6.73 1.20
CA TRP A 110 4.88 -6.58 1.00
C TRP A 110 5.68 -7.14 2.18
N HIS A 111 5.14 -7.04 3.40
CA HIS A 111 5.76 -7.63 4.58
C HIS A 111 5.81 -9.16 4.49
N LEU A 112 4.73 -9.80 4.05
CA LEU A 112 4.69 -11.25 3.81
C LEU A 112 5.63 -11.64 2.67
N LEU A 113 5.62 -10.89 1.56
CA LEU A 113 6.46 -11.18 0.41
C LEU A 113 7.95 -11.05 0.73
N ALA A 114 8.32 -10.19 1.69
CA ALA A 114 9.69 -10.05 2.16
C ALA A 114 10.28 -11.33 2.78
N GLU A 115 9.43 -12.27 3.23
CA GLU A 115 9.89 -13.56 3.76
C GLU A 115 10.68 -14.38 2.74
N GLY A 116 10.42 -14.18 1.45
CA GLY A 116 11.15 -14.84 0.37
C GLY A 116 12.48 -14.16 -0.01
N LEU A 117 12.81 -13.01 0.57
CA LEU A 117 14.05 -12.30 0.30
C LEU A 117 15.22 -12.90 1.11
N PRO A 118 16.48 -12.70 0.63
CA PRO A 118 17.67 -13.02 1.43
C PRO A 118 17.60 -12.37 2.82
N ALA A 119 18.08 -13.07 3.84
CA ALA A 119 17.89 -12.69 5.25
C ALA A 119 18.36 -11.27 5.57
N GLU A 120 19.49 -10.83 4.99
CA GLU A 120 20.04 -9.49 5.18
C GLU A 120 19.11 -8.41 4.61
N VAL A 121 18.60 -8.59 3.40
CA VAL A 121 17.67 -7.65 2.76
C VAL A 121 16.34 -7.62 3.52
N ARG A 122 15.83 -8.80 3.89
CA ARG A 122 14.58 -8.94 4.61
C ARG A 122 14.58 -8.14 5.92
N VAL A 123 15.63 -8.21 6.70
CA VAL A 123 15.74 -7.44 7.96
C VAL A 123 15.66 -5.95 7.68
N ARG A 124 16.45 -5.44 6.73
CA ARG A 124 16.47 -4.02 6.37
C ARG A 124 15.12 -3.53 5.84
N VAL A 125 14.47 -4.32 4.99
CA VAL A 125 13.14 -4.00 4.46
C VAL A 125 12.10 -3.95 5.57
N ARG A 126 12.12 -4.92 6.49
CA ARG A 126 11.21 -4.94 7.64
C ARG A 126 11.37 -3.72 8.53
N ASP A 127 12.61 -3.32 8.80
CA ASP A 127 12.91 -2.12 9.59
C ASP A 127 12.36 -0.86 8.91
N ILE A 128 12.54 -0.74 7.58
CA ILE A 128 12.01 0.40 6.82
C ILE A 128 10.48 0.45 6.84
N LEU A 129 9.81 -0.71 6.75
CA LEU A 129 8.35 -0.82 6.70
C LEU A 129 7.68 -0.95 8.07
N ALA A 130 8.44 -0.98 9.17
CA ALA A 130 7.91 -1.21 10.52
C ALA A 130 7.04 -0.05 11.04
N ASP A 131 7.33 1.20 10.65
CA ASP A 131 6.57 2.37 11.11
C ASP A 131 5.16 2.39 10.49
N GLN A 132 4.15 2.25 11.35
CA GLN A 132 2.73 2.25 11.00
C GLN A 132 2.04 3.59 11.28
N GLY A 133 2.77 4.59 11.68
CA GLY A 133 2.20 5.86 12.12
C GLY A 133 1.44 6.64 11.04
N ASP A 134 1.68 6.38 9.76
CA ASP A 134 0.88 6.92 8.66
C ASP A 134 -0.53 6.31 8.61
N GLU A 135 -0.67 5.00 8.83
CA GLU A 135 -1.98 4.34 8.88
C GLU A 135 -2.82 4.85 10.03
N ASP A 136 -2.23 4.99 11.22
CA ASP A 136 -2.93 5.51 12.40
C ASP A 136 -3.40 6.96 12.19
N ILE A 137 -2.58 7.78 11.52
CA ILE A 137 -2.93 9.16 11.16
C ILE A 137 -4.11 9.17 10.20
N ILE A 138 -4.07 8.39 9.12
CA ILE A 138 -5.15 8.34 8.11
C ILE A 138 -6.42 7.81 8.76
N GLN A 139 -6.33 6.78 9.61
CA GLN A 139 -7.46 6.27 10.39
C GLN A 139 -8.10 7.34 11.24
N GLY A 140 -7.30 8.15 11.95
CA GLY A 140 -7.79 9.24 12.77
C GLY A 140 -8.52 10.33 11.96
N VAL A 141 -8.04 10.65 10.75
CA VAL A 141 -8.72 11.58 9.84
C VAL A 141 -10.06 11.00 9.39
N LEU A 142 -10.09 9.73 8.98
CA LEU A 142 -11.33 9.06 8.57
C LEU A 142 -12.34 8.98 9.72
N GLN A 143 -11.90 8.65 10.93
CA GLN A 143 -12.78 8.57 12.09
C GLN A 143 -13.47 9.91 12.38
N ARG A 144 -12.69 11.01 12.39
CA ARG A 144 -13.27 12.36 12.58
C ARG A 144 -14.29 12.72 11.51
N PHE A 145 -14.05 12.30 10.26
CA PHE A 145 -15.00 12.48 9.16
C PHE A 145 -16.30 11.69 9.38
N LEU A 146 -16.20 10.42 9.78
CA LEU A 146 -17.33 9.54 10.02
C LEU A 146 -18.17 9.98 11.24
N ASP A 147 -17.52 10.56 12.24
CA ASP A 147 -18.18 11.07 13.46
C ASP A 147 -19.08 12.29 13.16
N VAL A 148 -18.82 13.02 12.07
CA VAL A 148 -19.66 14.17 11.67
C VAL A 148 -21.02 13.72 11.12
N ASP A 149 -21.07 12.62 10.34
CA ASP A 149 -22.29 12.16 9.72
C ASP A 149 -22.26 10.65 9.45
N ALA A 150 -23.01 9.91 10.26
CA ALA A 150 -23.12 8.45 10.18
C ALA A 150 -23.66 7.93 8.81
N ARG A 151 -24.28 8.79 7.99
CA ARG A 151 -24.73 8.40 6.64
C ARG A 151 -23.57 8.01 5.72
N TYR A 152 -22.37 8.51 6.00
CA TYR A 152 -21.18 8.11 5.24
C TYR A 152 -20.71 6.68 5.53
N LEU A 153 -21.06 6.09 6.68
CA LEU A 153 -20.65 4.73 7.05
C LEU A 153 -21.01 3.70 5.96
N SER A 154 -22.27 3.69 5.52
CA SER A 154 -22.72 2.74 4.47
C SER A 154 -22.00 2.96 3.14
N THR A 155 -21.84 4.23 2.73
CA THR A 155 -21.15 4.56 1.46
C THR A 155 -19.68 4.14 1.52
N MET A 156 -19.00 4.44 2.63
CA MET A 156 -17.59 4.12 2.84
C MET A 156 -17.35 2.62 2.96
N SER A 157 -18.26 1.89 3.64
CA SER A 157 -18.21 0.42 3.73
C SER A 157 -18.29 -0.22 2.33
N LEU A 158 -19.25 0.20 1.51
CA LEU A 158 -19.37 -0.30 0.12
C LEU A 158 -18.14 0.06 -0.72
N TRP A 159 -17.64 1.29 -0.60
CA TRP A 159 -16.45 1.75 -1.31
C TRP A 159 -15.21 0.93 -0.93
N SER A 160 -14.97 0.75 0.38
CA SER A 160 -13.81 0.01 0.89
C SER A 160 -13.81 -1.45 0.45
N ARG A 161 -14.98 -2.10 0.40
CA ARG A 161 -15.10 -3.48 -0.13
C ARG A 161 -14.79 -3.56 -1.63
N ARG A 162 -15.24 -2.58 -2.42
CA ARG A 162 -14.92 -2.52 -3.86
C ARG A 162 -13.43 -2.39 -4.12
N LEU A 163 -12.73 -1.57 -3.31
CA LEU A 163 -11.30 -1.31 -3.47
C LEU A 163 -10.44 -2.56 -3.30
N VAL A 164 -10.87 -3.54 -2.52
CA VAL A 164 -10.07 -4.75 -2.22
C VAL A 164 -9.62 -5.46 -3.50
N GLY A 165 -10.53 -5.64 -4.46
CA GLY A 165 -10.20 -6.29 -5.73
C GLY A 165 -9.11 -5.54 -6.50
N ASP A 166 -9.23 -4.22 -6.57
CA ASP A 166 -8.26 -3.37 -7.28
C ASP A 166 -6.89 -3.36 -6.58
N VAL A 167 -6.88 -3.33 -5.24
CA VAL A 167 -5.62 -3.37 -4.47
C VAL A 167 -4.95 -4.74 -4.57
N MET A 168 -5.70 -5.83 -4.64
CA MET A 168 -5.16 -7.16 -4.92
C MET A 168 -4.45 -7.21 -6.28
N LEU A 169 -4.96 -6.51 -7.30
CA LEU A 169 -4.27 -6.41 -8.60
C LEU A 169 -2.94 -5.66 -8.47
N ILE A 170 -2.89 -4.59 -7.66
CA ILE A 170 -1.63 -3.88 -7.37
C ILE A 170 -0.63 -4.84 -6.70
N CYS A 171 -1.07 -5.63 -5.74
CA CYS A 171 -0.24 -6.61 -5.05
C CYS A 171 0.31 -7.68 -6.01
N ARG A 172 -0.50 -8.17 -6.95
CA ARG A 172 -0.07 -9.17 -7.95
C ARG A 172 1.05 -8.70 -8.85
N GLU A 173 1.13 -7.41 -9.15
CA GLU A 173 2.25 -6.84 -9.92
C GLU A 173 3.60 -6.93 -9.18
N GLY A 174 3.56 -7.15 -7.87
CA GLY A 174 4.75 -7.28 -7.03
C GLY A 174 5.31 -8.71 -6.91
N ILE A 175 4.63 -9.74 -7.43
CA ILE A 175 5.12 -11.12 -7.37
C ILE A 175 6.07 -11.44 -8.53
N ALA A 176 6.90 -12.47 -8.35
CA ALA A 176 7.81 -12.94 -9.39
C ALA A 176 7.07 -13.26 -10.70
N PRO A 177 7.57 -12.83 -11.88
CA PRO A 177 6.91 -13.09 -13.16
C PRO A 177 6.65 -14.58 -13.41
N GLU A 178 7.60 -15.46 -13.05
CA GLU A 178 7.50 -16.90 -13.19
C GLU A 178 6.40 -17.47 -12.28
N ALA A 179 6.29 -16.92 -11.06
CA ALA A 179 5.22 -17.29 -10.14
C ALA A 179 3.86 -16.81 -10.64
N SER A 180 3.79 -15.59 -11.20
CA SER A 180 2.56 -15.03 -11.76
C SER A 180 2.06 -15.80 -12.98
N ALA A 181 2.95 -16.38 -13.77
CA ALA A 181 2.63 -17.19 -14.95
C ALA A 181 2.32 -18.67 -14.62
N ALA A 182 2.57 -19.13 -13.39
CA ALA A 182 2.35 -20.51 -12.99
C ALA A 182 0.85 -20.85 -12.97
N LYS A 183 0.50 -22.07 -13.42
CA LYS A 183 -0.90 -22.54 -13.47
C LYS A 183 -1.56 -22.63 -12.08
N ASP A 184 -0.76 -22.78 -11.03
CA ASP A 184 -1.19 -22.92 -9.63
C ASP A 184 -1.06 -21.61 -8.83
N VAL A 185 -0.78 -20.48 -9.50
CA VAL A 185 -0.54 -19.18 -8.83
C VAL A 185 -1.68 -18.79 -7.90
N GLU A 186 -2.94 -19.02 -8.30
CA GLU A 186 -4.10 -18.70 -7.47
C GLU A 186 -4.09 -19.48 -6.15
N ASN A 187 -3.80 -20.80 -6.20
CA ASN A 187 -3.72 -21.65 -5.01
C ASN A 187 -2.60 -21.21 -4.06
N ARG A 188 -1.52 -20.66 -4.60
CA ARG A 188 -0.37 -20.17 -3.82
C ARG A 188 -0.63 -18.79 -3.23
N LEU A 189 -1.40 -17.95 -3.92
CA LEU A 189 -1.77 -16.61 -3.47
C LEU A 189 -2.94 -16.62 -2.48
N GLU A 190 -3.84 -17.60 -2.56
CA GLU A 190 -5.02 -17.69 -1.71
C GLU A 190 -4.70 -17.57 -0.20
N PRO A 191 -3.73 -18.32 0.38
CA PRO A 191 -3.40 -18.19 1.79
C PRO A 191 -2.83 -16.81 2.14
N VAL A 192 -2.01 -16.22 1.25
CA VAL A 192 -1.43 -14.87 1.44
C VAL A 192 -2.53 -13.84 1.48
N PHE A 193 -3.43 -13.84 0.51
CA PHE A 193 -4.55 -12.92 0.48
C PHE A 193 -5.55 -13.15 1.61
N THR A 194 -5.72 -14.38 2.07
CA THR A 194 -6.56 -14.68 3.24
C THR A 194 -6.04 -13.96 4.49
N ASP A 195 -4.75 -14.01 4.75
CA ASP A 195 -4.13 -13.33 5.88
C ASP A 195 -4.25 -11.79 5.75
N VAL A 196 -3.93 -11.26 4.56
CA VAL A 196 -4.01 -9.81 4.30
C VAL A 196 -5.46 -9.31 4.41
N LEU A 197 -6.43 -10.08 3.91
CA LEU A 197 -7.86 -9.75 4.02
C LEU A 197 -8.35 -9.78 5.47
N ALA A 198 -7.87 -10.73 6.28
CA ALA A 198 -8.21 -10.77 7.71
C ALA A 198 -7.69 -9.54 8.47
N HIS A 199 -6.49 -9.06 8.13
CA HIS A 199 -5.96 -7.82 8.67
C HIS A 199 -6.75 -6.60 8.20
N HIS A 200 -7.07 -6.56 6.91
CA HIS A 200 -7.88 -5.48 6.33
C HIS A 200 -9.28 -5.40 6.97
N THR A 201 -9.95 -6.53 7.15
CA THR A 201 -11.26 -6.59 7.83
C THR A 201 -11.17 -5.98 9.23
N ARG A 202 -10.16 -6.34 10.02
CA ARG A 202 -9.94 -5.76 11.35
C ARG A 202 -9.69 -4.24 11.33
N ARG A 203 -9.08 -3.71 10.24
CA ARG A 203 -8.92 -2.26 10.04
C ARG A 203 -10.25 -1.58 9.78
N LEU A 204 -11.09 -2.18 8.95
CA LEU A 204 -12.43 -1.65 8.68
C LEU A 204 -13.33 -1.73 9.91
N ASP A 205 -13.26 -2.81 10.70
CA ASP A 205 -13.98 -2.96 11.97
C ASP A 205 -13.69 -1.81 12.93
N ARG A 206 -12.43 -1.38 13.03
CA ARG A 206 -12.04 -0.24 13.89
C ARG A 206 -12.71 1.08 13.50
N LEU A 207 -13.10 1.22 12.23
CA LEU A 207 -13.81 2.38 11.69
C LEU A 207 -15.34 2.18 11.62
N GLY A 208 -15.86 1.00 12.02
CA GLY A 208 -17.28 0.65 11.88
C GLY A 208 -17.72 0.48 10.42
N LEU A 209 -16.80 0.10 9.51
CA LEU A 209 -17.03 -0.03 8.07
C LEU A 209 -17.25 -1.49 7.59
N THR A 210 -17.52 -2.42 8.48
CA THR A 210 -17.80 -3.84 8.14
C THR A 210 -19.27 -4.11 7.91
#